data_59649fe251e93c7fd4b09ea0cf460548
#
_entry.id   59649fe251e93c7fd4b09ea0cf460548
#
_cell.length_a   1.000
_cell.length_b   1.000
_cell.length_c   1.000
_cell.angle_alpha   90.00
_cell.angle_beta   90.00
_cell.angle_gamma   90.00
#
_symmetry.space_group_name_H-M   'P 1'
#
loop_
_entity.id
_entity.type
_entity.pdbx_description
1 polymer ?
#
loop_
_entity_poly.entity_id
_entity_poly.type
_entity_poly.pdbx_seq_one_letter_code
_entity_poly.pdbx_strand_id
1 'polypeptide(L)'
;MKALSLAVFVALTWVLDAQQTGALAQPGIKWTEDQLRQAVAPARVGRKLTPKSWPGNARVAVCLSFDVDNESYLLARGETSPTTLSAADFGAQTGLPRILGLLDRYQIPASFFIPAVSAIIHPEMIPAILKSGRHEIGVHGWIHESLAPLEESEEERLLKQAIDYLTKASGKRPVGYRAPAWAFSARTLGLLRKHGFLYDSSLQAMDEPYEIVSNGEPTGLIELAIDWTLTETPYLGRGGTMPSPELLYQLYKDEFDGAYEQRTMFVLTLHPHVTGHRAPMRHLDRFIAYMKSKPGVWFATGEQIARYLKNM
;
A
#
# COMPACT_ATOMS: atom_id res chain seq x y z
N MET A 1 -13.23 -9.48 -54.41
CA MET A 1 -11.76 -9.56 -54.38
C MET A 1 -11.18 -8.42 -53.54
N LYS A 2 -10.34 -8.77 -52.58
CA LYS A 2 -9.44 -7.92 -51.75
C LYS A 2 -10.07 -6.92 -50.79
N ALA A 3 -10.17 -7.31 -49.56
CA ALA A 3 -9.81 -6.50 -48.40
C ALA A 3 -9.54 -7.44 -47.21
N LEU A 4 -8.28 -7.72 -46.98
CA LEU A 4 -7.79 -8.35 -45.74
C LEU A 4 -6.60 -7.50 -45.29
N SER A 5 -6.47 -7.36 -43.97
CA SER A 5 -5.29 -6.84 -43.28
C SER A 5 -5.33 -5.37 -42.86
N LEU A 6 -5.84 -5.12 -41.65
CA LEU A 6 -5.24 -4.15 -40.71
C LEU A 6 -5.75 -4.44 -39.26
N ALA A 7 -5.21 -5.44 -38.63
CA ALA A 7 -5.44 -5.68 -37.23
C ALA A 7 -4.29 -6.51 -36.65
N VAL A 8 -3.08 -6.00 -36.63
CA VAL A 8 -1.95 -6.48 -35.77
C VAL A 8 -0.90 -5.36 -35.81
N PHE A 9 -0.96 -4.38 -34.91
CA PHE A 9 0.19 -3.51 -34.60
C PHE A 9 -0.12 -2.58 -33.41
N VAL A 10 -0.41 -3.12 -32.24
CA VAL A 10 -0.38 -2.33 -30.99
C VAL A 10 0.27 -3.08 -29.81
N ALA A 11 0.67 -4.32 -30.00
CA ALA A 11 1.23 -5.13 -28.91
C ALA A 11 2.78 -5.21 -28.87
N LEU A 12 3.47 -4.43 -29.70
CA LEU A 12 4.95 -4.54 -29.83
C LEU A 12 5.74 -3.31 -29.37
N THR A 13 5.12 -2.25 -28.85
CA THR A 13 5.87 -1.03 -28.51
C THR A 13 6.49 -1.05 -27.11
N TRP A 14 6.12 -1.97 -26.23
CA TRP A 14 6.73 -2.08 -24.89
C TRP A 14 7.97 -2.97 -24.83
N VAL A 15 8.18 -3.82 -25.83
CA VAL A 15 9.36 -4.70 -25.89
C VAL A 15 10.50 -4.07 -26.72
N LEU A 16 10.21 -3.09 -27.58
CA LEU A 16 11.21 -2.47 -28.44
C LEU A 16 11.94 -1.28 -27.82
N ASP A 17 11.36 -0.62 -26.81
CA ASP A 17 12.05 0.46 -26.08
C ASP A 17 13.14 -0.05 -25.12
N ALA A 18 13.07 -1.34 -24.73
CA ALA A 18 14.12 -1.98 -23.92
C ALA A 18 15.36 -2.37 -24.75
N GLN A 19 15.31 -2.31 -26.07
CA GLN A 19 16.45 -2.69 -26.94
C GLN A 19 17.26 -1.51 -27.50
N GLN A 20 16.81 -0.27 -27.28
CA GLN A 20 17.54 0.93 -27.77
C GLN A 20 18.24 1.75 -26.68
N THR A 21 18.04 1.43 -25.40
CA THR A 21 18.96 1.88 -24.34
C THR A 21 20.04 0.83 -24.19
N GLY A 22 21.28 1.20 -24.41
CA GLY A 22 22.44 0.30 -24.38
C GLY A 22 22.35 -0.69 -23.23
N ALA A 23 22.75 -1.93 -23.45
CA ALA A 23 22.59 -3.09 -22.56
C ALA A 23 22.58 -2.63 -21.10
N LEU A 24 21.41 -2.74 -20.44
CA LEU A 24 21.27 -2.38 -19.03
C LEU A 24 22.36 -3.13 -18.28
N ALA A 25 23.26 -2.38 -17.67
CA ALA A 25 24.33 -2.97 -16.89
C ALA A 25 23.68 -3.89 -15.84
N GLN A 26 24.02 -5.18 -15.88
CA GLN A 26 23.56 -6.16 -14.91
C GLN A 26 24.74 -6.49 -13.97
N PRO A 27 25.13 -5.59 -13.08
CA PRO A 27 26.33 -5.74 -12.27
C PRO A 27 26.26 -7.00 -11.38
N GLY A 28 25.08 -7.40 -10.97
CA GLY A 28 24.86 -8.57 -10.13
C GLY A 28 25.32 -9.90 -10.75
N ILE A 29 25.44 -10.00 -12.07
CA ILE A 29 25.97 -11.20 -12.75
C ILE A 29 27.39 -11.53 -12.31
N LYS A 30 28.15 -10.52 -11.93
CA LYS A 30 29.57 -10.64 -11.52
C LYS A 30 29.76 -10.63 -10.01
N TRP A 31 28.70 -10.56 -9.22
CA TRP A 31 28.80 -10.52 -7.79
C TRP A 31 29.28 -11.85 -7.20
N THR A 32 30.13 -11.78 -6.21
CA THR A 32 30.49 -12.92 -5.38
C THR A 32 29.32 -13.35 -4.51
N GLU A 33 29.38 -14.56 -3.94
CA GLU A 33 28.36 -15.02 -3.00
C GLU A 33 28.17 -14.06 -1.81
N ASP A 34 29.26 -13.51 -1.29
CA ASP A 34 29.19 -12.56 -0.17
C ASP A 34 28.52 -11.26 -0.58
N GLN A 35 28.79 -10.73 -1.77
CA GLN A 35 28.11 -9.55 -2.30
C GLN A 35 26.61 -9.82 -2.50
N LEU A 36 26.24 -11.00 -2.98
CA LEU A 36 24.83 -11.42 -3.11
C LEU A 36 24.15 -11.48 -1.74
N ARG A 37 24.79 -12.09 -0.73
CA ARG A 37 24.26 -12.15 0.63
C ARG A 37 24.13 -10.76 1.25
N GLN A 38 25.13 -9.90 1.08
CA GLN A 38 25.11 -8.52 1.57
C GLN A 38 24.01 -7.67 0.92
N ALA A 39 23.77 -7.85 -0.38
CA ALA A 39 22.74 -7.09 -1.09
C ALA A 39 21.32 -7.33 -0.54
N VAL A 40 21.05 -8.51 -0.02
CA VAL A 40 19.72 -8.84 0.53
C VAL A 40 19.64 -8.73 2.05
N ALA A 41 20.75 -8.52 2.74
CA ALA A 41 20.81 -8.50 4.20
C ALA A 41 20.06 -7.30 4.86
N PRO A 42 19.90 -6.12 4.23
CA PRO A 42 19.29 -4.95 4.89
C PRO A 42 17.85 -5.15 5.34
N ALA A 43 17.06 -5.98 4.60
CA ALA A 43 15.66 -6.27 5.00
C ALA A 43 15.32 -7.71 4.65
N ARG A 44 15.11 -8.54 5.66
CA ARG A 44 14.79 -9.97 5.53
C ARG A 44 13.63 -10.36 6.44
N VAL A 45 13.00 -11.46 6.08
CA VAL A 45 12.02 -12.11 6.95
C VAL A 45 12.71 -12.64 8.20
N GLY A 46 12.19 -12.29 9.35
CA GLY A 46 12.56 -12.83 10.63
C GLY A 46 11.50 -13.80 11.18
N ARG A 47 11.13 -13.60 12.43
CA ARG A 47 10.14 -14.46 13.09
C ARG A 47 8.74 -14.19 12.55
N LYS A 48 7.99 -15.26 12.20
CA LYS A 48 6.56 -15.18 11.94
C LYS A 48 5.82 -14.73 13.19
N LEU A 49 4.83 -13.87 13.01
CA LEU A 49 4.06 -13.29 14.10
C LEU A 49 2.59 -13.72 14.10
N THR A 50 2.15 -14.57 13.17
CA THR A 50 0.77 -15.05 13.11
C THR A 50 0.38 -15.72 14.42
N PRO A 51 -0.65 -15.23 15.13
CA PRO A 51 -1.07 -15.76 16.40
C PRO A 51 -1.88 -17.06 16.22
N LYS A 52 -2.04 -17.84 17.28
CA LYS A 52 -2.94 -18.99 17.28
C LYS A 52 -4.41 -18.59 17.05
N SER A 53 -4.79 -17.41 17.49
CA SER A 53 -6.10 -16.79 17.23
C SER A 53 -5.99 -15.28 17.34
N TRP A 54 -6.82 -14.57 16.60
CA TRP A 54 -6.95 -13.11 16.68
C TRP A 54 -7.91 -12.68 17.80
N PRO A 55 -8.00 -11.39 18.15
CA PRO A 55 -8.92 -10.89 19.16
C PRO A 55 -10.35 -11.41 19.00
N GLY A 56 -11.02 -11.72 20.12
CA GLY A 56 -12.35 -12.30 20.07
C GLY A 56 -12.40 -13.74 19.53
N ASN A 57 -11.28 -14.45 19.52
CA ASN A 57 -11.14 -15.79 18.94
C ASN A 57 -11.40 -15.81 17.42
N ALA A 58 -11.10 -14.68 16.75
CA ALA A 58 -11.26 -14.59 15.30
C ALA A 58 -10.25 -15.48 14.57
N ARG A 59 -10.65 -15.91 13.36
CA ARG A 59 -9.85 -16.77 12.47
C ARG A 59 -8.87 -15.98 11.63
N VAL A 60 -9.29 -14.79 11.18
CA VAL A 60 -8.52 -13.95 10.27
C VAL A 60 -8.59 -12.49 10.73
N ALA A 61 -7.47 -11.78 10.65
CA ALA A 61 -7.45 -10.33 10.74
C ALA A 61 -7.55 -9.72 9.34
N VAL A 62 -8.45 -8.76 9.14
CA VAL A 62 -8.62 -8.05 7.88
C VAL A 62 -8.25 -6.59 8.06
N CYS A 63 -7.24 -6.13 7.33
CA CYS A 63 -6.88 -4.73 7.21
C CYS A 63 -7.28 -4.21 5.82
N LEU A 64 -8.30 -3.37 5.76
CA LEU A 64 -8.54 -2.56 4.58
C LEU A 64 -7.65 -1.31 4.69
N SER A 65 -6.82 -1.09 3.70
CA SER A 65 -5.91 0.05 3.67
C SER A 65 -6.06 0.86 2.40
N PHE A 66 -5.86 2.17 2.51
CA PHE A 66 -6.01 3.10 1.41
C PHE A 66 -4.79 4.00 1.32
N ASP A 67 -4.12 3.99 0.16
CA ASP A 67 -3.03 4.90 -0.15
C ASP A 67 -3.68 6.14 -0.80
N VAL A 68 -3.66 7.27 -0.06
CA VAL A 68 -4.42 8.48 -0.43
C VAL A 68 -3.50 9.44 -1.16
N ASP A 69 -2.98 8.99 -2.29
CA ASP A 69 -1.96 9.71 -3.06
C ASP A 69 -2.49 10.99 -3.68
N ASN A 70 -3.72 10.95 -4.20
CA ASN A 70 -4.33 12.04 -4.95
C ASN A 70 -3.33 12.61 -5.98
N GLU A 71 -3.09 13.92 -6.01
CA GLU A 71 -2.16 14.55 -6.97
C GLU A 71 -0.69 14.42 -6.56
N SER A 72 -0.39 14.05 -5.31
CA SER A 72 0.98 14.13 -4.78
C SER A 72 2.00 13.34 -5.60
N TYR A 73 1.65 12.10 -6.04
CA TYR A 73 2.54 11.27 -6.85
C TYR A 73 2.82 11.84 -8.26
N LEU A 74 1.90 12.64 -8.78
CA LEU A 74 2.05 13.35 -10.06
C LEU A 74 2.94 14.59 -9.86
N LEU A 75 2.68 15.35 -8.82
CA LEU A 75 3.48 16.53 -8.46
C LEU A 75 4.93 16.16 -8.14
N ALA A 76 5.17 15.03 -7.48
CA ALA A 76 6.52 14.50 -7.25
C ALA A 76 7.32 14.29 -8.55
N ARG A 77 6.64 14.07 -9.67
CA ARG A 77 7.22 13.91 -11.01
C ARG A 77 7.22 15.19 -11.84
N GLY A 78 6.79 16.32 -11.26
CA GLY A 78 6.69 17.60 -11.96
C GLY A 78 5.50 17.71 -12.92
N GLU A 79 4.48 16.85 -12.77
CA GLU A 79 3.26 16.95 -13.60
C GLU A 79 2.48 18.22 -13.27
N THR A 80 2.06 18.95 -14.29
CA THR A 80 1.31 20.22 -14.18
C THR A 80 0.08 20.28 -15.09
N SER A 81 -0.19 19.23 -15.87
CA SER A 81 -1.36 19.18 -16.76
C SER A 81 -2.65 19.17 -15.95
N PRO A 82 -3.55 20.16 -16.11
CA PRO A 82 -4.83 20.17 -15.40
C PRO A 82 -5.67 18.91 -15.63
N THR A 83 -5.63 18.35 -16.82
CA THR A 83 -6.35 17.10 -17.16
C THR A 83 -5.82 15.93 -16.35
N THR A 84 -4.51 15.78 -16.22
CA THR A 84 -3.90 14.69 -15.46
C THR A 84 -4.13 14.87 -13.97
N LEU A 85 -3.93 16.08 -13.44
CA LEU A 85 -4.15 16.40 -12.03
C LEU A 85 -5.63 16.21 -11.62
N SER A 86 -6.59 16.61 -12.46
CA SER A 86 -8.02 16.45 -12.17
C SER A 86 -8.45 14.98 -12.03
N ALA A 87 -7.77 14.07 -12.73
CA ALA A 87 -8.04 12.63 -12.59
C ALA A 87 -7.62 12.10 -11.21
N ALA A 88 -6.57 12.68 -10.62
CA ALA A 88 -6.10 12.33 -9.27
C ALA A 88 -6.89 13.07 -8.18
N ASP A 89 -7.29 14.34 -8.40
CA ASP A 89 -8.19 15.11 -7.53
C ASP A 89 -9.53 14.39 -7.30
N PHE A 90 -10.00 13.60 -8.27
CA PHE A 90 -11.17 12.72 -8.09
C PHE A 90 -11.08 11.89 -6.80
N GLY A 91 -9.88 11.49 -6.40
CA GLY A 91 -9.63 10.74 -5.17
C GLY A 91 -10.12 11.48 -3.93
N ALA A 92 -9.74 12.74 -3.78
CA ALA A 92 -10.16 13.60 -2.67
C ALA A 92 -11.63 14.01 -2.78
N GLN A 93 -12.06 14.50 -3.95
CA GLN A 93 -13.39 15.10 -4.14
C GLN A 93 -14.52 14.08 -4.15
N THR A 94 -14.27 12.87 -4.62
CA THR A 94 -15.33 11.89 -4.85
C THR A 94 -15.00 10.51 -4.27
N GLY A 95 -13.78 10.02 -4.49
CA GLY A 95 -13.39 8.67 -4.14
C GLY A 95 -13.40 8.43 -2.64
N LEU A 96 -12.65 9.24 -1.90
CA LEU A 96 -12.55 9.15 -0.44
C LEU A 96 -13.90 9.32 0.27
N PRO A 97 -14.75 10.32 -0.04
CA PRO A 97 -16.09 10.41 0.54
C PRO A 97 -16.95 9.15 0.32
N ARG A 98 -16.88 8.52 -0.85
CA ARG A 98 -17.60 7.28 -1.12
C ARG A 98 -17.08 6.11 -0.30
N ILE A 99 -15.76 5.99 -0.19
CA ILE A 99 -15.11 4.95 0.62
C ILE A 99 -15.49 5.12 2.09
N LEU A 100 -15.37 6.33 2.64
CA LEU A 100 -15.76 6.62 4.04
C LEU A 100 -17.24 6.29 4.29
N GLY A 101 -18.14 6.67 3.38
CA GLY A 101 -19.55 6.32 3.47
C GLY A 101 -19.81 4.81 3.45
N LEU A 102 -19.00 4.05 2.69
CA LEU A 102 -19.06 2.59 2.65
C LEU A 102 -18.59 1.98 3.98
N LEU A 103 -17.42 2.41 4.46
CA LEU A 103 -16.86 1.94 5.73
C LEU A 103 -17.77 2.26 6.92
N ASP A 104 -18.39 3.44 6.91
CA ASP A 104 -19.38 3.85 7.93
C ASP A 104 -20.63 2.97 7.91
N ARG A 105 -21.15 2.62 6.74
CA ARG A 105 -22.31 1.74 6.61
C ARG A 105 -22.06 0.36 7.23
N TYR A 106 -20.85 -0.15 7.08
CA TYR A 106 -20.46 -1.45 7.65
C TYR A 106 -19.86 -1.36 9.05
N GLN A 107 -19.62 -0.18 9.58
CA GLN A 107 -18.99 0.09 10.88
C GLN A 107 -17.62 -0.60 11.02
N ILE A 108 -16.82 -0.60 9.96
CA ILE A 108 -15.48 -1.23 9.94
C ILE A 108 -14.38 -0.19 9.94
N PRO A 109 -13.24 -0.47 10.63
CA PRO A 109 -12.06 0.38 10.61
C PRO A 109 -11.27 0.18 9.30
N ALA A 110 -10.38 1.15 9.02
CA ALA A 110 -9.42 1.08 7.94
C ALA A 110 -8.18 1.93 8.26
N SER A 111 -7.05 1.64 7.60
CA SER A 111 -5.83 2.44 7.66
C SER A 111 -5.69 3.29 6.41
N PHE A 112 -5.36 4.56 6.58
CA PHE A 112 -5.16 5.51 5.49
C PHE A 112 -3.70 5.98 5.51
N PHE A 113 -2.93 5.54 4.52
CA PHE A 113 -1.55 5.97 4.33
C PHE A 113 -1.55 7.21 3.43
N ILE A 114 -1.04 8.32 3.95
CA ILE A 114 -1.22 9.63 3.34
C ILE A 114 0.15 10.26 3.07
N PRO A 115 0.48 10.60 1.82
CA PRO A 115 1.54 11.55 1.54
C PRO A 115 1.15 12.90 2.15
N ALA A 116 2.05 13.54 2.93
CA ALA A 116 1.69 14.76 3.64
C ALA A 116 1.23 15.88 2.69
N VAL A 117 1.80 15.96 1.48
CA VAL A 117 1.40 16.94 0.44
C VAL A 117 -0.06 16.71 -0.01
N SER A 118 -0.54 15.47 -0.07
CA SER A 118 -1.95 15.19 -0.36
C SER A 118 -2.87 15.87 0.68
N ALA A 119 -2.51 15.78 1.97
CA ALA A 119 -3.27 16.45 3.04
C ALA A 119 -3.05 17.99 3.09
N ILE A 120 -1.95 18.50 2.55
CA ILE A 120 -1.75 19.96 2.39
C ILE A 120 -2.70 20.51 1.34
N ILE A 121 -2.85 19.81 0.23
CA ILE A 121 -3.73 20.22 -0.88
C ILE A 121 -5.20 20.09 -0.48
N HIS A 122 -5.54 19.03 0.27
CA HIS A 122 -6.91 18.72 0.72
C HIS A 122 -7.00 18.67 2.26
N PRO A 123 -6.98 19.82 2.94
CA PRO A 123 -6.91 19.89 4.41
C PRO A 123 -8.14 19.32 5.13
N GLU A 124 -9.28 19.22 4.45
CA GLU A 124 -10.51 18.62 4.98
C GLU A 124 -10.46 17.09 5.08
N MET A 125 -9.51 16.47 4.41
CA MET A 125 -9.42 15.01 4.24
C MET A 125 -9.15 14.28 5.56
N ILE A 126 -8.14 14.72 6.33
CA ILE A 126 -7.82 14.11 7.64
C ILE A 126 -8.96 14.22 8.63
N PRO A 127 -9.59 15.41 8.84
CA PRO A 127 -10.79 15.52 9.66
C PRO A 127 -11.93 14.60 9.21
N ALA A 128 -12.16 14.45 7.90
CA ALA A 128 -13.19 13.56 7.37
C ALA A 128 -12.90 12.09 7.69
N ILE A 129 -11.66 11.63 7.50
CA ILE A 129 -11.23 10.26 7.84
C ILE A 129 -11.41 9.99 9.34
N LEU A 130 -10.99 10.91 10.20
CA LEU A 130 -11.02 10.71 11.64
C LEU A 130 -12.40 10.93 12.28
N LYS A 131 -13.38 11.44 11.55
CA LYS A 131 -14.71 11.76 12.06
C LYS A 131 -15.39 10.57 12.78
N SER A 132 -15.21 9.38 12.28
CA SER A 132 -15.83 8.17 12.87
C SER A 132 -15.10 7.66 14.13
N GLY A 133 -13.88 8.10 14.39
CA GLY A 133 -13.01 7.61 15.46
C GLY A 133 -12.48 6.18 15.26
N ARG A 134 -12.76 5.55 14.11
CA ARG A 134 -12.39 4.14 13.85
C ARG A 134 -11.12 3.97 13.03
N HIS A 135 -10.76 4.99 12.26
CA HIS A 135 -9.71 4.89 11.26
C HIS A 135 -8.34 5.33 11.80
N GLU A 136 -7.31 4.87 11.13
CA GLU A 136 -5.91 5.19 11.39
C GLU A 136 -5.34 6.06 10.26
N ILE A 137 -4.44 6.96 10.62
CA ILE A 137 -3.57 7.68 9.69
C ILE A 137 -2.17 7.08 9.77
N GLY A 138 -1.65 6.61 8.65
CA GLY A 138 -0.26 6.19 8.44
C GLY A 138 0.51 7.17 7.55
N VAL A 139 1.84 7.07 7.58
CA VAL A 139 2.74 7.89 6.75
C VAL A 139 2.96 7.21 5.39
N HIS A 140 2.86 7.97 4.29
CA HIS A 140 3.15 7.53 2.92
C HIS A 140 4.14 8.48 2.21
N GLY A 141 5.21 8.84 2.91
CA GLY A 141 6.17 9.84 2.44
C GLY A 141 5.67 11.28 2.59
N TRP A 142 6.47 12.23 2.08
CA TRP A 142 6.12 13.65 2.04
C TRP A 142 5.23 13.99 0.86
N ILE A 143 5.70 13.69 -0.37
CA ILE A 143 5.05 13.99 -1.65
C ILE A 143 4.88 12.74 -2.52
N HIS A 144 4.95 11.54 -1.93
CA HIS A 144 5.04 10.27 -2.65
C HIS A 144 6.34 10.19 -3.48
N GLU A 145 7.44 10.61 -2.89
CA GLU A 145 8.77 10.63 -3.48
C GLU A 145 9.34 9.24 -3.73
N SER A 146 10.19 9.12 -4.75
CA SER A 146 11.01 7.92 -4.95
C SER A 146 12.18 7.93 -3.97
N LEU A 147 12.29 6.92 -3.12
CA LEU A 147 13.29 6.88 -2.03
C LEU A 147 14.68 6.46 -2.51
N ALA A 148 14.77 5.58 -3.50
CA ALA A 148 16.03 4.97 -3.93
C ALA A 148 17.13 5.98 -4.31
N PRO A 149 16.85 7.08 -5.03
CA PRO A 149 17.86 8.06 -5.43
C PRO A 149 18.23 9.08 -4.34
N LEU A 150 17.51 9.11 -3.21
CA LEU A 150 17.73 10.11 -2.17
C LEU A 150 18.95 9.76 -1.32
N GLU A 151 19.68 10.78 -0.87
CA GLU A 151 20.65 10.62 0.21
C GLU A 151 19.94 10.44 1.56
N GLU A 152 20.58 9.78 2.53
CA GLU A 152 19.95 9.47 3.83
C GLU A 152 19.43 10.72 4.55
N SER A 153 20.19 11.79 4.53
CA SER A 153 19.80 13.06 5.15
C SER A 153 18.54 13.66 4.54
N GLU A 154 18.35 13.51 3.22
CA GLU A 154 17.18 14.01 2.52
C GLU A 154 15.97 13.10 2.74
N GLU A 155 16.17 11.77 2.68
CA GLU A 155 15.10 10.82 3.01
C GLU A 155 14.60 11.03 4.45
N GLU A 156 15.51 11.19 5.41
CA GLU A 156 15.17 11.48 6.81
C GLU A 156 14.44 12.82 6.95
N ARG A 157 14.90 13.86 6.26
CA ARG A 157 14.27 15.18 6.28
C ARG A 157 12.83 15.13 5.82
N LEU A 158 12.57 14.46 4.69
CA LEU A 158 11.22 14.30 4.13
C LEU A 158 10.33 13.44 5.04
N LEU A 159 10.86 12.33 5.56
CA LEU A 159 10.14 11.47 6.50
C LEU A 159 9.74 12.26 7.76
N LYS A 160 10.67 13.01 8.34
CA LYS A 160 10.41 13.84 9.53
C LYS A 160 9.36 14.92 9.23
N GLN A 161 9.46 15.57 8.10
CA GLN A 161 8.49 16.59 7.65
C GLN A 161 7.09 16.01 7.51
N ALA A 162 6.96 14.80 6.95
CA ALA A 162 5.69 14.08 6.84
C ALA A 162 5.13 13.73 8.21
N ILE A 163 5.95 13.17 9.11
CA ILE A 163 5.54 12.84 10.48
C ILE A 163 5.02 14.08 11.21
N ASP A 164 5.78 15.19 11.17
CA ASP A 164 5.45 16.42 11.89
C ASP A 164 4.13 17.01 11.38
N TYR A 165 3.95 17.06 10.05
CA TYR A 165 2.71 17.56 9.44
C TYR A 165 1.51 16.69 9.79
N LEU A 166 1.60 15.38 9.57
CA LEU A 166 0.49 14.45 9.83
C LEU A 166 0.14 14.37 11.33
N THR A 167 1.14 14.48 12.21
CA THR A 167 0.91 14.58 13.66
C THR A 167 0.10 15.81 14.00
N LYS A 168 0.47 16.98 13.45
CA LYS A 168 -0.27 18.24 13.68
C LYS A 168 -1.68 18.16 13.12
N ALA A 169 -1.86 17.62 11.92
CA ALA A 169 -3.14 17.58 11.25
C ALA A 169 -4.12 16.56 11.87
N SER A 170 -3.62 15.43 12.37
CA SER A 170 -4.44 14.37 12.97
C SER A 170 -4.60 14.46 14.50
N GLY A 171 -3.75 15.26 15.17
CA GLY A 171 -3.68 15.32 16.64
C GLY A 171 -3.01 14.09 17.27
N LYS A 172 -2.56 13.11 16.49
CA LYS A 172 -1.90 11.89 16.96
C LYS A 172 -0.71 11.56 16.06
N ARG A 173 0.44 11.20 16.66
CA ARG A 173 1.59 10.76 15.91
C ARG A 173 1.28 9.43 15.19
N PRO A 174 1.45 9.35 13.85
CA PRO A 174 1.34 8.08 13.14
C PRO A 174 2.41 7.08 13.59
N VAL A 175 2.03 5.82 13.69
CA VAL A 175 2.91 4.71 14.08
C VAL A 175 3.09 3.67 12.96
N GLY A 176 2.31 3.77 11.91
CA GLY A 176 2.40 2.94 10.70
C GLY A 176 3.05 3.70 9.56
N TYR A 177 3.84 2.99 8.78
CA TYR A 177 4.48 3.48 7.57
C TYR A 177 4.15 2.58 6.38
N ARG A 178 4.02 3.20 5.21
CA ARG A 178 4.06 2.53 3.91
C ARG A 178 4.93 3.37 2.99
N ALA A 179 5.93 2.74 2.37
CA ALA A 179 6.79 3.42 1.42
C ALA A 179 6.01 3.83 0.16
N PRO A 180 6.23 5.01 -0.41
CA PRO A 180 5.73 5.35 -1.73
C PRO A 180 6.08 4.27 -2.75
N ALA A 181 5.09 3.87 -3.58
CA ALA A 181 5.23 2.77 -4.53
C ALA A 181 5.76 1.45 -3.91
N TRP A 182 5.65 1.28 -2.60
CA TRP A 182 6.14 0.14 -1.81
C TRP A 182 7.65 -0.11 -1.97
N ALA A 183 8.39 0.94 -2.27
CA ALA A 183 9.81 0.86 -2.61
C ALA A 183 10.69 1.42 -1.48
N PHE A 184 11.36 0.52 -0.75
CA PHE A 184 12.38 0.88 0.22
C PHE A 184 13.67 1.33 -0.45
N SER A 185 14.35 2.31 0.16
CA SER A 185 15.78 2.47 0.01
C SER A 185 16.53 1.53 0.98
N ALA A 186 17.83 1.38 0.81
CA ALA A 186 18.66 0.64 1.77
C ALA A 186 18.66 1.27 3.18
N ARG A 187 18.22 2.52 3.33
CA ARG A 187 18.23 3.32 4.57
C ARG A 187 16.87 3.38 5.26
N THR A 188 15.78 3.18 4.52
CA THR A 188 14.41 3.35 5.02
C THR A 188 14.18 2.61 6.34
N LEU A 189 14.56 1.34 6.43
CA LEU A 189 14.36 0.54 7.64
C LEU A 189 15.06 1.13 8.87
N GLY A 190 16.29 1.62 8.70
CA GLY A 190 17.02 2.31 9.77
C GLY A 190 16.32 3.57 10.25
N LEU A 191 15.79 4.35 9.32
CA LEU A 191 15.05 5.58 9.62
C LEU A 191 13.72 5.27 10.32
N LEU A 192 12.97 4.25 9.89
CA LEU A 192 11.73 3.85 10.57
C LEU A 192 11.97 3.46 12.03
N ARG A 193 13.04 2.70 12.30
CA ARG A 193 13.47 2.36 13.67
C ARG A 193 13.86 3.59 14.47
N LYS A 194 14.70 4.47 13.91
CA LYS A 194 15.15 5.71 14.52
C LYS A 194 13.99 6.60 14.93
N HIS A 195 12.96 6.67 14.09
CA HIS A 195 11.78 7.49 14.34
C HIS A 195 10.65 6.74 15.07
N GLY A 196 10.89 5.52 15.53
CA GLY A 196 9.99 4.80 16.45
C GLY A 196 8.67 4.35 15.84
N PHE A 197 8.67 3.98 14.56
CA PHE A 197 7.50 3.33 13.94
C PHE A 197 7.25 1.97 14.59
N LEU A 198 5.98 1.60 14.68
CA LEU A 198 5.55 0.31 15.22
C LEU A 198 5.56 -0.77 14.16
N TYR A 199 5.13 -0.43 12.94
CA TYR A 199 5.03 -1.35 11.83
C TYR A 199 5.28 -0.65 10.48
N ASP A 200 5.68 -1.46 9.54
CA ASP A 200 5.69 -1.16 8.11
C ASP A 200 4.66 -2.01 7.37
N SER A 201 4.26 -1.57 6.20
CA SER A 201 3.36 -2.30 5.30
C SER A 201 3.77 -2.04 3.85
N SER A 202 5.01 -2.40 3.51
CA SER A 202 5.60 -2.18 2.18
C SER A 202 6.23 -3.42 1.58
N LEU A 203 6.62 -4.39 2.42
CA LEU A 203 7.38 -5.56 2.00
C LEU A 203 6.44 -6.74 1.70
N GLN A 204 6.90 -7.65 0.83
CA GLN A 204 6.08 -8.69 0.20
C GLN A 204 6.69 -10.09 0.34
N ALA A 205 7.47 -10.31 1.39
CA ALA A 205 8.22 -11.56 1.49
C ALA A 205 7.42 -12.73 2.07
N MET A 206 6.21 -12.49 2.59
CA MET A 206 5.27 -13.47 3.15
C MET A 206 3.83 -12.98 3.01
N ASP A 207 2.87 -13.89 3.13
CA ASP A 207 1.43 -13.60 3.23
C ASP A 207 0.99 -13.35 4.68
N GLU A 208 1.91 -13.40 5.62
CA GLU A 208 1.69 -13.35 7.06
C GLU A 208 2.49 -12.20 7.69
N PRO A 209 2.06 -11.70 8.87
CA PRO A 209 2.84 -10.72 9.58
C PRO A 209 4.15 -11.34 10.10
N TYR A 210 5.24 -10.59 10.01
CA TYR A 210 6.55 -11.03 10.48
C TYR A 210 7.36 -9.90 11.10
N GLU A 211 8.35 -10.25 11.90
CA GLU A 211 9.37 -9.31 12.36
C GLU A 211 10.42 -9.12 11.26
N ILE A 212 10.75 -7.89 10.92
CA ILE A 212 11.81 -7.60 9.96
C ILE A 212 13.17 -7.82 10.64
N VAL A 213 14.06 -8.54 9.94
CA VAL A 213 15.47 -8.71 10.34
C VAL A 213 16.35 -7.86 9.43
N SER A 214 17.32 -7.15 10.01
CA SER A 214 18.31 -6.37 9.27
C SER A 214 19.72 -6.84 9.62
N ASN A 215 20.50 -7.21 8.61
CA ASN A 215 21.87 -7.70 8.79
C ASN A 215 22.01 -8.84 9.83
N GLY A 216 21.00 -9.72 9.87
CA GLY A 216 20.95 -10.84 10.79
C GLY A 216 20.35 -10.54 12.16
N GLU A 217 20.06 -9.28 12.49
CA GLU A 217 19.54 -8.86 13.78
C GLU A 217 18.05 -8.51 13.73
N PRO A 218 17.24 -8.93 14.71
CA PRO A 218 15.85 -8.52 14.87
C PRO A 218 15.73 -7.00 15.01
N THR A 219 14.77 -6.40 14.30
CA THR A 219 14.59 -4.94 14.34
C THR A 219 13.55 -4.47 15.34
N GLY A 220 12.67 -5.37 15.78
CA GLY A 220 11.48 -5.03 16.56
C GLY A 220 10.39 -4.34 15.75
N LEU A 221 10.60 -4.11 14.44
CA LEU A 221 9.59 -3.56 13.52
C LEU A 221 8.77 -4.70 12.93
N ILE A 222 7.46 -4.55 12.98
CA ILE A 222 6.51 -5.51 12.43
C ILE A 222 6.23 -5.17 10.97
N GLU A 223 6.31 -6.17 10.09
CA GLU A 223 5.79 -6.07 8.74
C GLU A 223 4.36 -6.60 8.69
N LEU A 224 3.43 -5.77 8.23
CA LEU A 224 2.11 -6.19 7.80
C LEU A 224 2.15 -6.34 6.28
N ALA A 225 2.58 -7.50 5.85
CA ALA A 225 2.91 -7.80 4.46
C ALA A 225 1.76 -7.46 3.50
N ILE A 226 2.13 -6.93 2.35
CA ILE A 226 1.24 -6.59 1.25
C ILE A 226 1.54 -7.48 0.05
N ASP A 227 0.68 -7.42 -0.97
CA ASP A 227 0.83 -8.18 -2.19
C ASP A 227 0.38 -7.37 -3.40
N TRP A 228 1.13 -7.43 -4.51
CA TRP A 228 0.77 -6.77 -5.77
C TRP A 228 -0.52 -7.30 -6.38
N THR A 229 -0.95 -8.49 -6.04
CA THR A 229 -2.24 -9.04 -6.46
C THR A 229 -3.41 -8.45 -5.66
N LEU A 230 -3.14 -7.93 -4.45
CA LEU A 230 -4.10 -7.33 -3.53
C LEU A 230 -4.10 -5.79 -3.58
N THR A 231 -3.90 -5.24 -4.77
CA THR A 231 -4.12 -3.83 -5.09
C THR A 231 -4.72 -3.69 -6.47
N GLU A 232 -5.52 -2.66 -6.69
CA GLU A 232 -6.20 -2.45 -7.96
C GLU A 232 -5.37 -1.71 -9.01
N THR A 233 -4.29 -1.03 -8.60
CA THR A 233 -3.52 -0.13 -9.47
C THR A 233 -2.97 -0.82 -10.74
N PRO A 234 -2.38 -2.03 -10.67
CA PRO A 234 -1.89 -2.72 -11.87
C PRO A 234 -3.00 -3.11 -12.85
N TYR A 235 -4.23 -3.18 -12.37
CA TYR A 235 -5.38 -3.66 -13.14
C TYR A 235 -6.26 -2.52 -13.65
N LEU A 236 -6.65 -1.59 -12.78
CA LEU A 236 -7.60 -0.53 -13.06
C LEU A 236 -6.97 0.85 -13.19
N GLY A 237 -5.70 1.00 -12.80
CA GLY A 237 -4.96 2.25 -12.93
C GLY A 237 -4.73 2.64 -14.39
N ARG A 238 -4.24 3.85 -14.62
CA ARG A 238 -3.91 4.33 -15.99
C ARG A 238 -2.85 3.40 -16.62
N GLY A 239 -3.22 2.75 -17.72
CA GLY A 239 -2.40 1.72 -18.37
C GLY A 239 -2.60 0.30 -17.82
N GLY A 240 -3.56 0.12 -16.90
CA GLY A 240 -3.91 -1.19 -16.37
C GLY A 240 -4.48 -2.14 -17.44
N THR A 241 -4.34 -3.42 -17.19
CA THR A 241 -4.62 -4.49 -18.17
C THR A 241 -5.86 -5.30 -17.85
N MET A 242 -6.63 -4.90 -16.83
CA MET A 242 -7.77 -5.72 -16.40
C MET A 242 -8.93 -5.69 -17.37
N PRO A 243 -9.41 -6.87 -17.78
CA PRO A 243 -10.57 -6.95 -18.68
C PRO A 243 -11.90 -6.68 -17.96
N SER A 244 -11.98 -6.89 -16.64
CA SER A 244 -13.24 -6.80 -15.90
C SER A 244 -13.04 -6.61 -14.38
N PRO A 245 -13.78 -5.68 -13.72
CA PRO A 245 -13.78 -5.56 -12.26
C PRO A 245 -14.26 -6.83 -11.54
N GLU A 246 -15.07 -7.69 -12.18
CA GLU A 246 -15.52 -8.95 -11.60
C GLU A 246 -14.37 -9.94 -11.39
N LEU A 247 -13.37 -9.97 -12.29
CA LEU A 247 -12.18 -10.81 -12.12
C LEU A 247 -11.35 -10.36 -10.94
N LEU A 248 -11.24 -9.04 -10.73
CA LEU A 248 -10.54 -8.50 -9.56
C LEU A 248 -11.25 -8.86 -8.26
N TYR A 249 -12.58 -8.75 -8.25
CA TYR A 249 -13.39 -9.20 -7.11
C TYR A 249 -13.16 -10.67 -6.81
N GLN A 250 -13.14 -11.53 -7.83
CA GLN A 250 -12.92 -12.97 -7.65
C GLN A 250 -11.51 -13.24 -7.09
N LEU A 251 -10.48 -12.57 -7.60
CA LEU A 251 -9.12 -12.68 -7.07
C LEU A 251 -9.06 -12.31 -5.58
N TYR A 252 -9.59 -11.15 -5.20
CA TYR A 252 -9.62 -10.71 -3.80
C TYR A 252 -10.37 -11.69 -2.89
N LYS A 253 -11.45 -12.27 -3.42
CA LYS A 253 -12.26 -13.24 -2.68
C LYS A 253 -11.46 -14.53 -2.44
N ASP A 254 -10.79 -15.05 -3.44
CA ASP A 254 -10.03 -16.30 -3.33
C ASP A 254 -8.82 -16.13 -2.40
N GLU A 255 -8.11 -15.00 -2.46
CA GLU A 255 -7.03 -14.66 -1.54
C GLU A 255 -7.53 -14.50 -0.09
N PHE A 256 -8.67 -13.84 0.11
CA PHE A 256 -9.28 -13.75 1.43
C PHE A 256 -9.72 -15.13 1.95
N ASP A 257 -10.31 -15.98 1.12
CA ASP A 257 -10.72 -17.34 1.51
C ASP A 257 -9.50 -18.17 1.93
N GLY A 258 -8.36 -18.05 1.20
CA GLY A 258 -7.09 -18.64 1.58
C GLY A 258 -6.59 -18.17 2.95
N ALA A 259 -6.55 -16.86 3.18
CA ALA A 259 -6.17 -16.27 4.46
C ALA A 259 -7.10 -16.72 5.61
N TYR A 260 -8.41 -16.80 5.34
CA TYR A 260 -9.41 -17.27 6.31
C TYR A 260 -9.23 -18.75 6.66
N GLU A 261 -8.94 -19.62 5.69
CA GLU A 261 -8.66 -21.05 5.91
C GLU A 261 -7.37 -21.26 6.69
N GLN A 262 -6.33 -20.53 6.34
CA GLN A 262 -5.01 -20.58 7.00
C GLN A 262 -4.98 -19.88 8.37
N ARG A 263 -6.03 -19.13 8.71
CA ARG A 263 -6.16 -18.38 9.98
C ARG A 263 -5.10 -17.31 10.16
N THR A 264 -4.75 -16.63 9.10
CA THR A 264 -3.72 -15.61 9.08
C THR A 264 -4.28 -14.18 8.93
N MET A 265 -3.65 -13.35 8.16
CA MET A 265 -4.00 -11.95 7.93
C MET A 265 -4.33 -11.73 6.44
N PHE A 266 -5.25 -10.82 6.18
CA PHE A 266 -5.57 -10.34 4.83
C PHE A 266 -5.43 -8.82 4.81
N VAL A 267 -4.54 -8.30 3.97
CA VAL A 267 -4.34 -6.86 3.75
C VAL A 267 -4.73 -6.52 2.32
N LEU A 268 -5.73 -5.66 2.16
CA LEU A 268 -6.13 -5.13 0.85
C LEU A 268 -5.73 -3.66 0.77
N THR A 269 -4.96 -3.31 -0.26
CA THR A 269 -4.48 -1.94 -0.49
C THR A 269 -5.19 -1.33 -1.70
N LEU A 270 -5.86 -0.22 -1.50
CA LEU A 270 -6.66 0.45 -2.51
C LEU A 270 -6.33 1.94 -2.58
N HIS A 271 -6.67 2.57 -3.72
CA HIS A 271 -6.42 4.00 -3.93
C HIS A 271 -7.74 4.71 -4.21
N PRO A 272 -8.10 5.77 -3.47
CA PRO A 272 -9.38 6.48 -3.66
C PRO A 272 -9.61 7.00 -5.07
N HIS A 273 -8.56 7.43 -5.76
CA HIS A 273 -8.66 7.93 -7.13
C HIS A 273 -8.89 6.82 -8.18
N VAL A 274 -8.73 5.55 -7.80
CA VAL A 274 -9.01 4.37 -8.65
C VAL A 274 -10.26 3.66 -8.17
N THR A 275 -10.26 3.16 -6.94
CA THR A 275 -11.38 2.39 -6.36
C THR A 275 -12.63 3.22 -6.17
N GLY A 276 -12.52 4.54 -5.96
CA GLY A 276 -13.67 5.43 -5.75
C GLY A 276 -14.64 5.55 -6.92
N HIS A 277 -14.32 5.01 -8.10
CA HIS A 277 -15.23 4.97 -9.23
C HIS A 277 -16.40 3.99 -9.00
N ARG A 278 -17.53 4.24 -9.71
CA ARG A 278 -18.80 3.53 -9.45
C ARG A 278 -18.70 2.01 -9.52
N ALA A 279 -18.01 1.47 -10.54
CA ALA A 279 -17.91 0.02 -10.71
C ALA A 279 -17.02 -0.63 -9.64
N PRO A 280 -15.76 -0.19 -9.39
CA PRO A 280 -14.95 -0.74 -8.30
C PRO A 280 -15.64 -0.63 -6.93
N MET A 281 -16.31 0.49 -6.63
CA MET A 281 -17.06 0.65 -5.37
C MET A 281 -18.16 -0.38 -5.17
N ARG A 282 -18.85 -0.79 -6.25
CA ARG A 282 -19.86 -1.86 -6.16
C ARG A 282 -19.24 -3.21 -5.83
N HIS A 283 -18.07 -3.50 -6.38
CA HIS A 283 -17.35 -4.74 -6.08
C HIS A 283 -16.76 -4.72 -4.67
N LEU A 284 -16.22 -3.60 -4.22
CA LEU A 284 -15.76 -3.44 -2.85
C LEU A 284 -16.91 -3.60 -1.83
N ASP A 285 -18.09 -3.06 -2.11
CA ASP A 285 -19.29 -3.23 -1.29
C ASP A 285 -19.67 -4.72 -1.16
N ARG A 286 -19.75 -5.44 -2.29
CA ARG A 286 -20.02 -6.89 -2.33
C ARG A 286 -18.96 -7.67 -1.56
N PHE A 287 -17.70 -7.28 -1.68
CA PHE A 287 -16.59 -7.96 -1.02
C PHE A 287 -16.61 -7.76 0.50
N ILE A 288 -16.86 -6.55 0.97
CA ILE A 288 -17.03 -6.28 2.41
C ILE A 288 -18.23 -7.08 2.96
N ALA A 289 -19.35 -7.10 2.26
CA ALA A 289 -20.52 -7.90 2.65
C ALA A 289 -20.19 -9.39 2.73
N TYR A 290 -19.41 -9.90 1.77
CA TYR A 290 -18.94 -11.29 1.77
C TYR A 290 -18.06 -11.60 2.98
N MET A 291 -17.03 -10.79 3.24
CA MET A 291 -16.16 -10.97 4.41
C MET A 291 -16.94 -10.92 5.72
N LYS A 292 -17.89 -10.00 5.85
CA LYS A 292 -18.75 -9.89 7.05
C LYS A 292 -19.72 -11.05 7.23
N SER A 293 -20.04 -11.79 6.18
CA SER A 293 -20.88 -13.00 6.29
C SER A 293 -20.14 -14.19 6.89
N LYS A 294 -18.81 -14.16 6.95
CA LYS A 294 -17.98 -15.22 7.51
C LYS A 294 -17.84 -15.05 9.03
N PRO A 295 -18.02 -16.13 9.83
CA PRO A 295 -17.79 -16.04 11.27
C PRO A 295 -16.31 -15.88 11.60
N GLY A 296 -16.00 -15.11 12.63
CA GLY A 296 -14.61 -14.98 13.11
C GLY A 296 -13.71 -14.14 12.22
N VAL A 297 -14.24 -13.12 11.53
CA VAL A 297 -13.47 -12.10 10.84
C VAL A 297 -13.29 -10.90 11.77
N TRP A 298 -12.05 -10.52 12.02
CA TRP A 298 -11.70 -9.34 12.79
C TRP A 298 -11.21 -8.24 11.86
N PHE A 299 -12.07 -7.25 11.58
CA PHE A 299 -11.67 -6.03 10.88
C PHE A 299 -10.90 -5.13 11.84
N ALA A 300 -9.70 -4.73 11.45
CA ALA A 300 -8.81 -3.92 12.28
C ALA A 300 -7.95 -2.97 11.43
N THR A 301 -7.48 -1.90 12.07
CA THR A 301 -6.42 -1.07 11.47
C THR A 301 -5.06 -1.76 11.58
N GLY A 302 -4.09 -1.32 10.78
CA GLY A 302 -2.71 -1.80 10.89
C GLY A 302 -2.14 -1.58 12.30
N GLU A 303 -2.40 -0.41 12.90
CA GLU A 303 -1.99 -0.13 14.29
C GLU A 303 -2.59 -1.14 15.28
N GLN A 304 -3.87 -1.49 15.15
CA GLN A 304 -4.52 -2.46 16.04
C GLN A 304 -3.90 -3.85 15.88
N ILE A 305 -3.67 -4.29 14.66
CA ILE A 305 -3.01 -5.57 14.37
C ILE A 305 -1.59 -5.57 14.94
N ALA A 306 -0.78 -4.56 14.62
CA ALA A 306 0.61 -4.49 15.07
C ALA A 306 0.73 -4.41 16.60
N ARG A 307 -0.15 -3.66 17.28
CA ARG A 307 -0.18 -3.62 18.75
C ARG A 307 -0.55 -4.96 19.35
N TYR A 308 -1.50 -5.67 18.76
CA TYR A 308 -1.86 -7.01 19.22
C TYR A 308 -0.67 -7.96 19.12
N LEU A 309 0.01 -7.97 17.96
CA LEU A 309 1.17 -8.83 17.70
C LEU A 309 2.38 -8.50 18.61
N LYS A 310 2.56 -7.22 18.96
CA LYS A 310 3.67 -6.79 19.83
C LYS A 310 3.49 -7.19 21.30
N ASN A 311 2.24 -7.39 21.73
CA ASN A 311 1.91 -7.72 23.11
C ASN A 311 1.79 -9.24 23.36
N MET A 312 2.08 -10.07 22.35
CA MET A 312 2.15 -11.52 22.44
C MET A 312 3.55 -11.98 22.85
#